data_3707ec90cbab8660f69578810ca8a3a5
#
_entry.id   3707ec90cbab8660f69578810ca8a3a5
#
_cell.length_a   1.000
_cell.length_b   1.000
_cell.length_c   1.000
_cell.angle_alpha   90.00
_cell.angle_beta   90.00
_cell.angle_gamma   90.00
#
_symmetry.space_group_name_H-M   'P 1'
#
loop_
_entity.id
_entity.type
_entity.pdbx_description
1 polymer ?
#
loop_
_entity_poly.entity_id
_entity_poly.type
_entity_poly.pdbx_seq_one_letter_code
_entity_poly.pdbx_strand_id
1 'polypeptide(L)'
;MAVTNKPAAKPQRAKSGAGKRSASAKTKERSAEKKLFRPAPTMPMQNSGMLNIAIKAAREAARIQMMAFRDRTRLHITNKAAGDYVTEVDKECERVITETIKTAFPNHAILGEESGESGTVGAEYLWVVDPLDGTTNFIHGIDVFAVSIALLKDGVPQCGVVYDANRNQLFTAEKGKGAYLDERRIRVSSLTSIQDALVATGFPFREGDDYGAYMETMKKMMENTCGLRRCGSAALDLCWTACGRFDGYWEKGIKIWDIAA
;
A
#
# COMPACT_ATOMS: atom_id res chain seq x y z
N MET A 1 -28.90 25.06 56.08
CA MET A 1 -28.89 26.44 56.63
C MET A 1 -28.18 27.32 55.68
N ALA A 2 -28.96 28.26 55.21
CA ALA A 2 -28.74 29.63 54.82
C ALA A 2 -27.75 29.94 53.66
N VAL A 3 -28.40 30.23 52.58
CA VAL A 3 -28.03 31.01 51.41
C VAL A 3 -27.69 32.47 51.82
N THR A 4 -26.63 33.07 51.25
CA THR A 4 -26.61 34.52 51.02
C THR A 4 -25.97 34.85 49.66
N ASN A 5 -26.83 35.32 48.79
CA ASN A 5 -26.57 36.06 47.57
C ASN A 5 -26.00 37.45 47.85
N LYS A 6 -25.05 37.95 47.06
CA LYS A 6 -24.88 39.38 46.82
C LYS A 6 -24.37 39.69 45.40
N PRO A 7 -24.71 40.85 44.85
CA PRO A 7 -24.93 40.98 43.41
C PRO A 7 -23.80 41.69 42.64
N ALA A 8 -23.99 41.65 41.32
CA ALA A 8 -23.16 42.17 40.25
C ALA A 8 -22.93 43.69 40.27
N ALA A 9 -21.74 44.15 39.94
CA ALA A 9 -21.41 45.52 39.53
C ALA A 9 -21.13 45.60 38.02
N LYS A 10 -21.83 46.51 37.34
CA LYS A 10 -21.67 46.82 35.91
C LYS A 10 -20.42 47.71 35.67
N PRO A 11 -19.76 47.57 34.53
CA PRO A 11 -18.60 48.36 34.17
C PRO A 11 -18.99 49.69 33.53
N GLN A 12 -18.23 50.72 33.88
CA GLN A 12 -18.28 52.05 33.28
C GLN A 12 -17.59 52.12 31.90
N ARG A 13 -18.22 52.87 31.02
CA ARG A 13 -17.80 53.25 29.68
C ARG A 13 -16.70 54.31 29.78
N ALA A 14 -15.56 54.08 29.14
CA ALA A 14 -14.57 55.14 28.86
C ALA A 14 -14.42 55.29 27.33
N LYS A 15 -14.36 56.57 26.93
CA LYS A 15 -14.44 57.05 25.55
C LYS A 15 -13.07 57.06 24.85
N SER A 16 -13.14 56.76 23.56
CA SER A 16 -12.43 57.30 22.40
C SER A 16 -10.99 57.80 22.56
N GLY A 17 -10.11 57.19 21.79
CA GLY A 17 -8.85 57.73 21.32
C GLY A 17 -8.57 57.22 19.90
N ALA A 18 -8.83 58.03 18.90
CA ALA A 18 -8.50 57.76 17.52
C ALA A 18 -6.99 57.86 17.31
N GLY A 19 -6.37 56.79 16.90
CA GLY A 19 -4.97 56.75 16.45
C GLY A 19 -4.87 56.02 15.12
N LYS A 20 -4.82 56.73 14.02
CA LYS A 20 -4.47 56.23 12.70
C LYS A 20 -3.09 55.59 12.76
N ARG A 21 -2.97 54.33 12.46
CA ARG A 21 -1.73 53.72 11.96
C ARG A 21 -2.07 52.83 10.78
N SER A 22 -1.66 53.31 9.63
CA SER A 22 -1.48 52.56 8.42
C SER A 22 -0.38 51.53 8.63
N ALA A 23 -0.64 50.30 8.31
CA ALA A 23 0.39 49.39 7.83
C ALA A 23 -0.32 48.19 7.18
N SER A 24 -0.21 48.10 5.90
CA SER A 24 -0.56 46.99 5.08
C SER A 24 0.22 45.76 5.52
N ALA A 25 -0.40 44.88 6.30
CA ALA A 25 0.03 43.50 6.39
C ALA A 25 -0.64 42.76 5.22
N LYS A 26 0.02 42.71 4.07
CA LYS A 26 -0.28 41.77 3.02
C LYS A 26 -0.01 40.37 3.57
N THR A 27 -1.02 39.76 4.10
CA THR A 27 -1.05 38.32 4.33
C THR A 27 -0.88 37.66 2.96
N LYS A 28 0.34 37.21 2.68
CA LYS A 28 0.60 36.31 1.57
C LYS A 28 -0.09 35.00 1.91
N GLU A 29 -1.32 34.85 1.50
CA GLU A 29 -1.90 33.53 1.26
C GLU A 29 -1.00 32.84 0.25
N ARG A 30 -0.10 32.00 0.72
CA ARG A 30 0.50 30.96 -0.09
C ARG A 30 -0.61 29.94 -0.33
N SER A 31 -1.36 30.13 -1.40
CA SER A 31 -2.11 29.03 -2.01
C SER A 31 -1.09 27.97 -2.36
N ALA A 32 -1.04 26.90 -1.54
CA ALA A 32 -0.43 25.66 -1.94
C ALA A 32 -1.32 25.12 -3.09
N GLU A 33 -1.06 25.55 -4.30
CA GLU A 33 -1.56 24.87 -5.49
C GLU A 33 -1.00 23.45 -5.42
N LYS A 34 -1.85 22.52 -4.99
CA LYS A 34 -1.66 21.10 -5.28
C LYS A 34 -1.47 21.03 -6.78
N LYS A 35 -0.23 20.90 -7.24
CA LYS A 35 0.05 20.60 -8.64
C LYS A 35 -0.65 19.29 -8.94
N LEU A 36 -1.85 19.38 -9.49
CA LEU A 36 -2.53 18.23 -10.05
C LEU A 36 -1.52 17.54 -10.96
N PHE A 37 -1.31 16.27 -10.71
CA PHE A 37 -0.52 15.37 -11.51
C PHE A 37 -0.89 15.52 -12.99
N ARG A 38 -0.03 16.17 -13.78
CA ARG A 38 -0.15 16.18 -15.22
C ARG A 38 0.38 14.86 -15.75
N PRO A 39 -0.45 14.01 -16.36
CA PRO A 39 0.04 12.77 -16.94
C PRO A 39 1.06 13.12 -18.03
N ALA A 40 2.23 12.49 -17.96
CA ALA A 40 3.20 12.52 -19.05
C ALA A 40 2.55 11.87 -20.30
N PRO A 41 2.92 12.30 -21.53
CA PRO A 41 2.40 11.69 -22.74
C PRO A 41 2.71 10.19 -22.74
N THR A 42 1.66 9.38 -22.87
CA THR A 42 1.75 7.92 -22.93
C THR A 42 2.25 7.50 -24.30
N MET A 43 3.51 7.10 -24.40
CA MET A 43 3.94 6.20 -25.47
C MET A 43 3.36 4.82 -25.14
N PRO A 44 2.78 4.09 -26.11
CA PRO A 44 2.30 2.74 -25.85
C PRO A 44 3.48 1.88 -25.36
N MET A 45 3.36 1.39 -24.14
CA MET A 45 4.41 0.58 -23.52
C MET A 45 4.34 -0.82 -24.11
N GLN A 46 5.37 -1.22 -24.84
CA GLN A 46 5.52 -2.61 -25.27
C GLN A 46 6.05 -3.42 -24.07
N ASN A 47 5.13 -4.04 -23.34
CA ASN A 47 5.47 -4.94 -22.24
C ASN A 47 6.25 -6.15 -22.76
N SER A 48 7.17 -6.69 -21.95
CA SER A 48 7.78 -7.98 -22.26
C SER A 48 6.72 -9.10 -22.20
N GLY A 49 7.01 -10.22 -22.88
CA GLY A 49 6.16 -11.39 -22.82
C GLY A 49 5.95 -11.89 -21.37
N MET A 50 6.98 -11.79 -20.52
CA MET A 50 6.95 -12.17 -19.12
C MET A 50 6.00 -11.27 -18.30
N LEU A 51 6.08 -9.95 -18.49
CA LEU A 51 5.16 -9.01 -17.82
C LEU A 51 3.71 -9.25 -18.26
N ASN A 52 3.46 -9.53 -19.54
CA ASN A 52 2.10 -9.84 -20.04
C ASN A 52 1.52 -11.09 -19.39
N ILE A 53 2.33 -12.13 -19.17
CA ILE A 53 1.89 -13.36 -18.47
C ILE A 53 1.61 -13.05 -16.99
N ALA A 54 2.44 -12.26 -16.32
CA ALA A 54 2.17 -11.82 -14.94
C ALA A 54 0.86 -11.04 -14.83
N ILE A 55 0.59 -10.10 -15.74
CA ILE A 55 -0.66 -9.34 -15.78
C ILE A 55 -1.86 -10.27 -16.02
N LYS A 56 -1.75 -11.24 -16.93
CA LYS A 56 -2.80 -12.22 -17.17
C LYS A 56 -3.09 -13.03 -15.90
N ALA A 57 -2.06 -13.57 -15.26
CA ALA A 57 -2.17 -14.37 -14.05
C ALA A 57 -2.81 -13.56 -12.90
N ALA A 58 -2.34 -12.32 -12.68
CA ALA A 58 -2.89 -11.43 -11.66
C ALA A 58 -4.38 -11.13 -11.87
N ARG A 59 -4.81 -10.89 -13.11
CA ARG A 59 -6.23 -10.65 -13.43
C ARG A 59 -7.10 -11.89 -13.27
N GLU A 60 -6.57 -13.08 -13.56
CA GLU A 60 -7.29 -14.35 -13.36
C GLU A 60 -7.50 -14.63 -11.87
N ALA A 61 -6.45 -14.47 -11.03
CA ALA A 61 -6.56 -14.58 -9.59
C ALA A 61 -7.51 -13.52 -8.99
N ALA A 62 -7.39 -12.29 -9.41
CA ALA A 62 -8.25 -11.20 -8.93
C ALA A 62 -9.75 -11.42 -9.23
N ARG A 63 -10.10 -12.12 -10.31
CA ARG A 63 -11.51 -12.53 -10.56
C ARG A 63 -12.00 -13.48 -9.48
N ILE A 64 -11.16 -14.43 -9.05
CA ILE A 64 -11.50 -15.36 -7.96
C ILE A 64 -11.68 -14.59 -6.67
N GLN A 65 -10.72 -13.71 -6.33
CA GLN A 65 -10.83 -12.84 -5.16
C GLN A 65 -12.15 -12.06 -5.16
N MET A 66 -12.49 -11.38 -6.25
CA MET A 66 -13.69 -10.55 -6.33
C MET A 66 -15.00 -11.35 -6.29
N MET A 67 -15.01 -12.56 -6.80
CA MET A 67 -16.18 -13.46 -6.67
C MET A 67 -16.39 -13.83 -5.20
N ALA A 68 -15.34 -14.26 -4.52
CA ALA A 68 -15.41 -14.65 -3.11
C ALA A 68 -15.63 -13.44 -2.18
N PHE A 69 -15.04 -12.28 -2.47
CA PHE A 69 -15.23 -11.06 -1.69
C PHE A 69 -16.67 -10.57 -1.64
N ARG A 70 -17.44 -10.83 -2.69
CA ARG A 70 -18.89 -10.48 -2.75
C ARG A 70 -19.76 -11.39 -1.87
N ASP A 71 -19.35 -12.65 -1.65
CA ASP A 71 -20.06 -13.61 -0.80
C ASP A 71 -19.07 -14.30 0.16
N ARG A 72 -18.63 -13.55 1.18
CA ARG A 72 -17.70 -14.02 2.21
C ARG A 72 -18.31 -15.02 3.20
N THR A 73 -19.62 -15.21 3.19
CA THR A 73 -20.30 -16.13 4.11
C THR A 73 -19.88 -17.60 3.93
N ARG A 74 -19.27 -17.91 2.79
CA ARG A 74 -18.84 -19.27 2.42
C ARG A 74 -17.33 -19.49 2.55
N LEU A 75 -16.59 -18.49 3.07
CA LEU A 75 -15.14 -18.64 3.20
C LEU A 75 -14.78 -19.68 4.28
N HIS A 76 -13.93 -20.61 3.91
CA HIS A 76 -13.26 -21.50 4.84
C HIS A 76 -11.93 -20.88 5.25
N ILE A 77 -11.84 -20.47 6.51
CA ILE A 77 -10.67 -19.78 7.06
C ILE A 77 -9.84 -20.79 7.84
N THR A 78 -8.55 -20.88 7.53
CA THR A 78 -7.59 -21.68 8.28
C THR A 78 -6.59 -20.73 8.93
N ASN A 79 -6.26 -20.97 10.20
CA ASN A 79 -5.27 -20.20 10.93
C ASN A 79 -3.89 -20.86 10.74
N LYS A 80 -2.92 -20.18 10.14
CA LYS A 80 -1.53 -20.65 9.99
C LYS A 80 -0.74 -20.43 11.29
N ALA A 81 -0.93 -19.27 11.93
CA ALA A 81 -0.35 -18.86 13.20
C ALA A 81 -1.21 -17.77 13.85
N ALA A 82 -0.84 -17.30 15.02
CA ALA A 82 -1.57 -16.19 15.67
C ALA A 82 -1.56 -14.93 14.76
N GLY A 83 -2.75 -14.55 14.26
CA GLY A 83 -2.91 -13.39 13.37
C GLY A 83 -2.48 -13.63 11.91
N ASP A 84 -2.17 -14.87 11.54
CA ASP A 84 -1.82 -15.26 10.18
C ASP A 84 -2.86 -16.24 9.63
N TYR A 85 -3.65 -15.80 8.65
CA TYR A 85 -4.79 -16.51 8.11
C TYR A 85 -4.57 -16.89 6.65
N VAL A 86 -5.18 -18.01 6.26
CA VAL A 86 -5.30 -18.43 4.86
C VAL A 86 -6.72 -18.88 4.59
N THR A 87 -7.19 -18.62 3.39
CA THR A 87 -8.47 -19.11 2.90
C THR A 87 -8.27 -20.04 1.71
N GLU A 88 -9.32 -20.78 1.32
CA GLU A 88 -9.31 -21.50 0.05
C GLU A 88 -9.13 -20.58 -1.16
N VAL A 89 -9.43 -19.29 -1.00
CA VAL A 89 -9.26 -18.28 -2.05
C VAL A 89 -7.79 -18.01 -2.32
N ASP A 90 -6.96 -17.90 -1.27
CA ASP A 90 -5.49 -17.73 -1.40
C ASP A 90 -4.91 -18.90 -2.20
N LYS A 91 -5.25 -20.13 -1.82
CA LYS A 91 -4.76 -21.35 -2.47
C LYS A 91 -5.22 -21.48 -3.92
N GLU A 92 -6.47 -21.16 -4.19
CA GLU A 92 -7.01 -21.21 -5.55
C GLU A 92 -6.41 -20.12 -6.44
N CYS A 93 -6.20 -18.92 -5.91
CA CYS A 93 -5.49 -17.85 -6.61
C CYS A 93 -4.06 -18.26 -6.94
N GLU A 94 -3.31 -18.81 -5.97
CA GLU A 94 -1.95 -19.28 -6.20
C GLU A 94 -1.89 -20.40 -7.24
N ARG A 95 -2.84 -21.35 -7.20
CA ARG A 95 -2.95 -22.43 -8.19
C ARG A 95 -3.10 -21.88 -9.60
N VAL A 96 -4.04 -20.96 -9.81
CA VAL A 96 -4.30 -20.34 -11.12
C VAL A 96 -3.12 -19.53 -11.62
N ILE A 97 -2.46 -18.75 -10.73
CA ILE A 97 -1.23 -18.01 -11.07
C ILE A 97 -0.14 -18.99 -11.52
N THR A 98 0.10 -20.03 -10.73
CA THR A 98 1.11 -21.06 -10.99
C THR A 98 0.86 -21.77 -12.32
N GLU A 99 -0.38 -22.19 -12.61
CA GLU A 99 -0.73 -22.82 -13.87
C GLU A 99 -0.53 -21.91 -15.07
N THR A 100 -0.93 -20.63 -14.95
CA THR A 100 -0.75 -19.65 -16.02
C THR A 100 0.74 -19.41 -16.31
N ILE A 101 1.57 -19.33 -15.28
CA ILE A 101 3.02 -19.13 -15.41
C ILE A 101 3.67 -20.39 -15.99
N LYS A 102 3.38 -21.60 -15.44
CA LYS A 102 3.99 -22.85 -15.89
C LYS A 102 3.60 -23.22 -17.32
N THR A 103 2.41 -22.87 -17.76
CA THR A 103 1.97 -23.07 -19.15
C THR A 103 2.83 -22.26 -20.12
N ALA A 104 3.20 -21.03 -19.76
CA ALA A 104 4.02 -20.16 -20.59
C ALA A 104 5.53 -20.40 -20.41
N PHE A 105 5.97 -20.75 -19.19
CA PHE A 105 7.36 -20.90 -18.79
C PHE A 105 7.58 -22.18 -17.96
N PRO A 106 7.54 -23.37 -18.56
CA PRO A 106 7.56 -24.64 -17.81
C PRO A 106 8.87 -24.89 -17.02
N ASN A 107 9.96 -24.23 -17.42
CA ASN A 107 11.28 -24.41 -16.82
C ASN A 107 11.61 -23.37 -15.73
N HIS A 108 10.68 -22.44 -15.42
CA HIS A 108 10.88 -21.47 -14.36
C HIS A 108 10.52 -22.06 -13.00
N ALA A 109 11.16 -21.57 -11.93
CA ALA A 109 10.76 -21.83 -10.56
C ALA A 109 9.68 -20.85 -10.10
N ILE A 110 8.92 -21.23 -9.08
CA ILE A 110 7.89 -20.41 -8.46
C ILE A 110 8.04 -20.56 -6.93
N LEU A 111 8.08 -19.43 -6.24
CA LEU A 111 7.98 -19.31 -4.79
C LEU A 111 6.64 -18.66 -4.47
N GLY A 112 5.68 -19.45 -4.02
CA GLY A 112 4.38 -18.98 -3.55
C GLY A 112 4.36 -18.84 -2.03
N GLU A 113 3.55 -17.93 -1.53
CA GLU A 113 3.32 -17.77 -0.09
C GLU A 113 2.70 -19.04 0.52
N GLU A 114 1.76 -19.67 -0.20
CA GLU A 114 0.96 -20.79 0.30
C GLU A 114 1.64 -22.14 0.11
N SER A 115 2.24 -22.37 -1.06
CA SER A 115 2.81 -23.67 -1.44
C SER A 115 4.34 -23.75 -1.26
N GLY A 116 5.00 -22.61 -1.02
CA GLY A 116 6.45 -22.53 -0.99
C GLY A 116 7.07 -22.66 -2.39
N GLU A 117 8.32 -23.16 -2.44
CA GLU A 117 9.07 -23.27 -3.69
C GLU A 117 8.65 -24.50 -4.51
N SER A 118 8.45 -24.31 -5.82
CA SER A 118 8.09 -25.34 -6.77
C SER A 118 8.69 -25.09 -8.16
N GLY A 119 8.78 -26.14 -8.98
CA GLY A 119 9.31 -26.05 -10.34
C GLY A 119 10.76 -26.53 -10.45
N THR A 120 11.53 -25.96 -11.36
CA THR A 120 12.89 -26.42 -11.66
C THR A 120 13.88 -25.94 -10.60
N VAL A 121 14.53 -26.86 -9.91
CA VAL A 121 15.58 -26.54 -8.92
C VAL A 121 16.74 -25.83 -9.62
N GLY A 122 17.17 -24.69 -9.07
CA GLY A 122 18.28 -23.89 -9.63
C GLY A 122 17.91 -23.18 -10.94
N ALA A 123 16.63 -22.97 -11.20
CA ALA A 123 16.19 -22.21 -12.39
C ALA A 123 16.77 -20.80 -12.37
N GLU A 124 17.17 -20.31 -13.54
CA GLU A 124 17.64 -18.93 -13.75
C GLU A 124 16.55 -17.90 -13.41
N TYR A 125 15.27 -18.28 -13.59
CA TYR A 125 14.11 -17.44 -13.38
C TYR A 125 13.25 -17.97 -12.25
N LEU A 126 12.96 -17.10 -11.27
CA LEU A 126 12.11 -17.38 -10.12
C LEU A 126 10.92 -16.38 -10.12
N TRP A 127 9.71 -16.91 -10.16
CA TRP A 127 8.52 -16.13 -9.87
C TRP A 127 8.26 -16.12 -8.37
N VAL A 128 7.98 -14.95 -7.83
CA VAL A 128 7.63 -14.77 -6.42
C VAL A 128 6.18 -14.28 -6.38
N VAL A 129 5.32 -14.99 -5.65
CA VAL A 129 3.87 -14.83 -5.73
C VAL A 129 3.29 -14.68 -4.32
N ASP A 130 2.54 -13.59 -4.13
CA ASP A 130 1.55 -13.46 -3.08
C ASP A 130 0.17 -13.46 -3.75
N PRO A 131 -0.62 -14.51 -3.55
CA PRO A 131 -1.92 -14.65 -4.19
C PRO A 131 -2.98 -13.71 -3.62
N LEU A 132 -2.84 -13.26 -2.38
CA LEU A 132 -3.79 -12.39 -1.68
C LEU A 132 -3.10 -11.61 -0.54
N ASP A 133 -2.29 -10.61 -0.87
CA ASP A 133 -1.77 -9.70 0.15
C ASP A 133 -2.91 -8.91 0.81
N GLY A 134 -3.01 -9.03 2.13
CA GLY A 134 -4.10 -8.44 2.91
C GLY A 134 -5.24 -9.43 3.22
N THR A 135 -4.96 -10.72 3.41
CA THR A 135 -5.94 -11.78 3.74
C THR A 135 -6.84 -11.41 4.92
N THR A 136 -6.28 -10.80 5.97
CA THR A 136 -7.08 -10.31 7.12
C THR A 136 -8.14 -9.30 6.68
N ASN A 137 -7.76 -8.32 5.85
CA ASN A 137 -8.70 -7.34 5.30
C ASN A 137 -9.78 -8.03 4.47
N PHE A 138 -9.38 -8.95 3.62
CA PHE A 138 -10.29 -9.73 2.77
C PHE A 138 -11.36 -10.46 3.59
N ILE A 139 -10.95 -11.19 4.62
CA ILE A 139 -11.86 -11.91 5.54
C ILE A 139 -12.86 -10.96 6.20
N HIS A 140 -12.39 -9.79 6.65
CA HIS A 140 -13.21 -8.80 7.33
C HIS A 140 -14.02 -7.89 6.39
N GLY A 141 -13.87 -8.04 5.06
CA GLY A 141 -14.60 -7.23 4.08
C GLY A 141 -14.07 -5.81 3.93
N ILE A 142 -12.81 -5.61 4.27
CA ILE A 142 -12.09 -4.36 4.03
C ILE A 142 -11.48 -4.43 2.62
N ASP A 143 -11.78 -3.46 1.78
CA ASP A 143 -11.44 -3.42 0.36
C ASP A 143 -9.98 -3.02 0.07
N VAL A 144 -9.03 -3.49 0.89
CA VAL A 144 -7.59 -3.24 0.76
C VAL A 144 -6.86 -4.58 0.75
N PHE A 145 -6.72 -5.14 -0.43
CA PHE A 145 -5.98 -6.37 -0.72
C PHE A 145 -5.58 -6.40 -2.20
N ALA A 146 -4.57 -7.18 -2.55
CA ALA A 146 -4.05 -7.26 -3.91
C ALA A 146 -3.46 -8.64 -4.24
N VAL A 147 -3.23 -8.87 -5.54
CA VAL A 147 -2.32 -9.91 -6.04
C VAL A 147 -0.97 -9.28 -6.28
N SER A 148 0.11 -9.92 -5.81
CA SER A 148 1.49 -9.50 -6.04
C SER A 148 2.26 -10.61 -6.76
N ILE A 149 2.87 -10.30 -7.91
CA ILE A 149 3.65 -11.25 -8.73
C ILE A 149 4.92 -10.56 -9.21
N ALA A 150 6.08 -11.11 -8.84
CA ALA A 150 7.37 -10.66 -9.34
C ALA A 150 8.09 -11.74 -10.13
N LEU A 151 8.93 -11.36 -11.07
CA LEU A 151 9.90 -12.22 -11.72
C LEU A 151 11.31 -11.78 -11.37
N LEU A 152 12.09 -12.69 -10.84
CA LEU A 152 13.52 -12.52 -10.60
C LEU A 152 14.33 -13.35 -11.59
N LYS A 153 15.46 -12.81 -12.00
CA LYS A 153 16.51 -13.53 -12.71
C LYS A 153 17.79 -13.48 -11.87
N ASP A 154 18.32 -14.63 -11.48
CA ASP A 154 19.50 -14.70 -10.62
C ASP A 154 19.36 -13.82 -9.36
N GLY A 155 18.18 -13.83 -8.73
CA GLY A 155 17.84 -13.02 -7.55
C GLY A 155 17.59 -11.53 -7.81
N VAL A 156 17.66 -11.07 -9.06
CA VAL A 156 17.43 -9.64 -9.41
C VAL A 156 16.05 -9.44 -10.04
N PRO A 157 15.19 -8.55 -9.50
CA PRO A 157 13.88 -8.27 -10.07
C PRO A 157 13.97 -7.81 -11.54
N GLN A 158 13.16 -8.42 -12.39
CA GLN A 158 13.05 -8.10 -13.82
C GLN A 158 11.74 -7.39 -14.14
N CYS A 159 10.64 -7.90 -13.61
CA CYS A 159 9.35 -7.24 -13.69
C CYS A 159 8.49 -7.58 -12.47
N GLY A 160 7.51 -6.74 -12.19
CA GLY A 160 6.54 -6.92 -11.12
C GLY A 160 5.17 -6.42 -11.51
N VAL A 161 4.16 -7.03 -10.91
CA VAL A 161 2.75 -6.68 -11.04
C VAL A 161 2.12 -6.72 -9.66
N VAL A 162 1.45 -5.62 -9.28
CA VAL A 162 0.52 -5.60 -8.14
C VAL A 162 -0.84 -5.15 -8.66
N TYR A 163 -1.87 -5.97 -8.45
CA TYR A 163 -3.20 -5.68 -8.95
C TYR A 163 -4.22 -5.55 -7.82
N ASP A 164 -4.70 -4.32 -7.61
CA ASP A 164 -5.84 -3.99 -6.75
C ASP A 164 -7.14 -4.14 -7.55
N ALA A 165 -7.81 -5.27 -7.36
CA ALA A 165 -9.05 -5.56 -8.09
C ALA A 165 -10.24 -4.71 -7.65
N ASN A 166 -10.28 -4.27 -6.38
CA ASN A 166 -11.36 -3.42 -5.87
C ASN A 166 -11.39 -2.05 -6.53
N ARG A 167 -10.20 -1.48 -6.77
CA ARG A 167 -10.04 -0.17 -7.42
C ARG A 167 -9.76 -0.28 -8.89
N ASN A 168 -9.64 -1.53 -9.42
CA ASN A 168 -9.21 -1.81 -10.79
C ASN A 168 -7.91 -1.05 -11.14
N GLN A 169 -6.92 -1.10 -10.24
CA GLN A 169 -5.64 -0.43 -10.40
C GLN A 169 -4.53 -1.44 -10.63
N LEU A 170 -3.90 -1.35 -11.79
CA LEU A 170 -2.81 -2.24 -12.21
C LEU A 170 -1.47 -1.49 -12.08
N PHE A 171 -0.70 -1.85 -11.08
CA PHE A 171 0.69 -1.40 -10.95
C PHE A 171 1.59 -2.38 -11.69
N THR A 172 2.49 -1.86 -12.50
CA THR A 172 3.48 -2.66 -13.24
C THR A 172 4.83 -1.98 -13.22
N ALA A 173 5.88 -2.78 -13.16
CA ALA A 173 7.25 -2.31 -13.32
C ALA A 173 8.06 -3.29 -14.15
N GLU A 174 9.01 -2.79 -14.92
CA GLU A 174 9.96 -3.60 -15.66
C GLU A 174 11.34 -2.94 -15.59
N LYS A 175 12.37 -3.75 -15.34
CA LYS A 175 13.75 -3.28 -15.18
C LYS A 175 14.20 -2.44 -16.37
N GLY A 176 14.64 -1.22 -16.07
CA GLY A 176 15.08 -0.25 -17.08
C GLY A 176 13.94 0.51 -17.79
N LYS A 177 12.67 0.09 -17.63
CA LYS A 177 11.53 0.78 -18.27
C LYS A 177 10.74 1.68 -17.29
N GLY A 178 10.88 1.45 -15.98
CA GLY A 178 10.22 2.22 -14.93
C GLY A 178 8.93 1.58 -14.46
N ALA A 179 8.16 2.31 -13.61
CA ALA A 179 6.92 1.85 -12.99
C ALA A 179 5.71 2.64 -13.48
N TYR A 180 4.56 1.98 -13.52
CA TYR A 180 3.32 2.50 -14.11
C TYR A 180 2.11 2.09 -13.28
N LEU A 181 1.10 2.95 -13.26
CA LEU A 181 -0.25 2.69 -12.78
C LEU A 181 -1.22 2.89 -13.96
N ASP A 182 -1.92 1.84 -14.37
CA ASP A 182 -2.85 1.87 -15.50
C ASP A 182 -2.21 2.53 -16.75
N GLU A 183 -1.02 2.03 -17.13
CA GLU A 183 -0.20 2.50 -18.26
C GLU A 183 0.36 3.93 -18.11
N ARG A 184 0.09 4.61 -17.01
CA ARG A 184 0.64 5.94 -16.71
C ARG A 184 1.85 5.82 -15.83
N ARG A 185 2.96 6.41 -16.29
CA ARG A 185 4.22 6.39 -15.53
C ARG A 185 4.06 7.07 -14.18
N ILE A 186 4.44 6.37 -13.11
CA ILE A 186 4.37 6.88 -11.74
C ILE A 186 5.72 7.42 -11.26
N ARG A 187 5.67 8.21 -10.20
CA ARG A 187 6.81 8.75 -9.46
C ARG A 187 6.43 8.86 -8.00
N VAL A 188 7.42 8.73 -7.15
CA VAL A 188 7.30 9.02 -5.73
C VAL A 188 6.93 10.49 -5.50
N SER A 189 6.46 10.79 -4.30
CA SER A 189 6.21 12.16 -3.85
C SER A 189 7.44 13.05 -4.02
N SER A 190 7.21 14.33 -4.29
CA SER A 190 8.26 15.36 -4.32
C SER A 190 8.33 16.15 -3.01
N LEU A 191 7.72 15.65 -1.95
CA LEU A 191 7.71 16.28 -0.64
C LEU A 191 9.14 16.32 -0.06
N THR A 192 9.51 17.44 0.53
CA THR A 192 10.84 17.65 1.13
C THR A 192 10.79 17.89 2.63
N SER A 193 9.58 18.02 3.21
CA SER A 193 9.36 18.27 4.63
C SER A 193 8.69 17.06 5.27
N ILE A 194 9.34 16.45 6.24
CA ILE A 194 8.76 15.30 6.96
C ILE A 194 7.49 15.67 7.74
N GLN A 195 7.35 16.93 8.19
CA GLN A 195 6.18 17.41 8.92
C GLN A 195 4.90 17.36 8.09
N ASP A 196 5.01 17.42 6.78
CA ASP A 196 3.88 17.37 5.86
C ASP A 196 3.67 15.95 5.27
N ALA A 197 4.52 14.99 5.66
CA ALA A 197 4.50 13.65 5.11
C ALA A 197 3.34 12.81 5.66
N LEU A 198 2.64 12.12 4.76
CA LEU A 198 1.72 11.04 5.07
C LEU A 198 2.45 9.71 4.87
N VAL A 199 2.61 8.95 5.95
CA VAL A 199 3.44 7.75 5.94
C VAL A 199 2.60 6.51 6.25
N ALA A 200 2.85 5.40 5.55
CA ALA A 200 2.20 4.13 5.83
C ALA A 200 3.11 3.18 6.62
N THR A 201 2.51 2.20 7.31
CA THR A 201 3.21 1.21 8.12
C THR A 201 2.42 -0.09 8.26
N GLY A 202 3.12 -1.17 8.57
CA GLY A 202 2.50 -2.36 9.16
C GLY A 202 2.80 -2.46 10.65
N PHE A 203 2.02 -3.28 11.36
CA PHE A 203 2.24 -3.51 12.78
C PHE A 203 2.95 -4.84 13.01
N PRO A 204 3.83 -4.94 14.00
CA PRO A 204 4.42 -6.21 14.41
C PRO A 204 3.37 -7.03 15.18
N PHE A 205 2.88 -8.12 14.58
CA PHE A 205 1.89 -9.01 15.21
C PHE A 205 2.43 -10.41 15.47
N ARG A 206 3.65 -10.70 15.01
CA ARG A 206 4.18 -12.05 15.08
C ARG A 206 4.80 -12.31 16.44
N GLU A 207 4.76 -13.57 16.86
CA GLU A 207 5.44 -14.02 18.08
C GLU A 207 6.93 -13.68 18.00
N GLY A 208 7.46 -13.04 19.05
CA GLY A 208 8.86 -12.60 19.11
C GLY A 208 9.13 -11.21 18.51
N ASP A 209 8.14 -10.53 17.99
CA ASP A 209 8.30 -9.16 17.51
C ASP A 209 8.62 -8.19 18.65
N ASP A 210 9.56 -7.28 18.40
CA ASP A 210 9.93 -6.21 19.34
C ASP A 210 8.96 -5.03 19.21
N TYR A 211 7.90 -5.07 20.03
CA TYR A 211 6.92 -3.97 20.11
C TYR A 211 7.53 -2.69 20.66
N GLY A 212 8.53 -2.78 21.56
CA GLY A 212 9.15 -1.62 22.19
C GLY A 212 9.82 -0.72 21.16
N ALA A 213 10.75 -1.25 20.38
CA ALA A 213 11.45 -0.52 19.34
C ALA A 213 10.48 0.01 18.24
N TYR A 214 9.46 -0.78 17.91
CA TYR A 214 8.44 -0.35 16.95
C TYR A 214 7.65 0.86 17.47
N MET A 215 7.18 0.82 18.72
CA MET A 215 6.41 1.88 19.33
C MET A 215 7.20 3.19 19.50
N GLU A 216 8.50 3.09 19.77
CA GLU A 216 9.38 4.27 19.78
C GLU A 216 9.48 4.91 18.40
N THR A 217 9.63 4.10 17.35
CA THR A 217 9.63 4.60 15.96
C THR A 217 8.30 5.24 15.62
N MET A 218 7.19 4.56 15.93
CA MET A 218 5.84 5.05 15.68
C MET A 218 5.57 6.37 16.40
N LYS A 219 5.99 6.50 17.66
CA LYS A 219 5.88 7.75 18.41
C LYS A 219 6.60 8.90 17.70
N LYS A 220 7.86 8.70 17.28
CA LYS A 220 8.64 9.71 16.55
C LYS A 220 7.96 10.08 15.23
N MET A 221 7.41 9.11 14.53
CA MET A 221 6.69 9.38 13.28
C MET A 221 5.41 10.18 13.53
N MET A 222 4.62 9.86 14.57
CA MET A 222 3.43 10.65 14.95
C MET A 222 3.76 12.07 15.33
N GLU A 223 4.89 12.31 16.01
CA GLU A 223 5.34 13.63 16.43
C GLU A 223 5.85 14.50 15.27
N ASN A 224 6.29 13.89 14.16
CA ASN A 224 7.04 14.59 13.11
C ASN A 224 6.39 14.49 11.72
N THR A 225 5.23 13.87 11.56
CA THR A 225 4.55 13.73 10.28
C THR A 225 3.13 14.29 10.34
N CYS A 226 2.50 14.51 9.20
CA CYS A 226 1.10 14.96 9.16
C CYS A 226 0.10 13.83 9.43
N GLY A 227 0.55 12.57 9.41
CA GLY A 227 -0.31 11.44 9.72
C GLY A 227 0.26 10.09 9.33
N LEU A 228 -0.28 9.04 9.95
CA LEU A 228 0.08 7.66 9.67
C LEU A 228 -1.11 6.88 9.12
N ARG A 229 -0.83 5.85 8.33
CA ARG A 229 -1.82 4.89 7.84
C ARG A 229 -1.32 3.47 8.08
N ARG A 230 -2.24 2.60 8.49
CA ARG A 230 -2.04 1.14 8.55
C ARG A 230 -3.14 0.53 7.68
N CYS A 231 -2.83 0.31 6.40
CA CYS A 231 -3.83 -0.12 5.44
C CYS A 231 -4.02 -1.65 5.44
N GLY A 232 -2.97 -2.41 5.73
CA GLY A 232 -3.03 -3.86 5.93
C GLY A 232 -2.80 -4.69 4.67
N SER A 233 -2.17 -4.10 3.66
CA SER A 233 -1.64 -4.74 2.46
C SER A 233 -0.29 -4.10 2.17
N ALA A 234 0.80 -4.81 2.39
CA ALA A 234 2.15 -4.28 2.25
C ALA A 234 2.46 -3.94 0.78
N ALA A 235 2.04 -4.80 -0.14
CA ALA A 235 2.21 -4.56 -1.58
C ALA A 235 1.49 -3.28 -2.04
N LEU A 236 0.26 -3.02 -1.55
CA LEU A 236 -0.46 -1.79 -1.87
C LEU A 236 0.16 -0.56 -1.21
N ASP A 237 0.59 -0.64 0.06
CA ASP A 237 1.25 0.46 0.75
C ASP A 237 2.53 0.88 0.03
N LEU A 238 3.33 -0.08 -0.45
CA LEU A 238 4.50 0.15 -1.29
C LEU A 238 4.15 0.76 -2.65
N CYS A 239 3.12 0.24 -3.33
CA CYS A 239 2.64 0.78 -4.60
C CYS A 239 2.12 2.21 -4.45
N TRP A 240 1.39 2.50 -3.38
CA TRP A 240 0.88 3.85 -3.10
C TRP A 240 2.01 4.82 -2.73
N THR A 241 3.07 4.33 -2.10
CA THR A 241 4.29 5.11 -1.89
C THR A 241 5.00 5.37 -3.22
N ALA A 242 5.15 4.35 -4.07
CA ALA A 242 5.79 4.47 -5.38
C ALA A 242 5.07 5.46 -6.32
N CYS A 243 3.75 5.61 -6.19
CA CYS A 243 2.96 6.57 -6.98
C CYS A 243 2.71 7.91 -6.28
N GLY A 244 3.31 8.15 -5.11
CA GLY A 244 3.26 9.43 -4.39
C GLY A 244 1.95 9.70 -3.64
N ARG A 245 1.14 8.65 -3.37
CA ARG A 245 -0.02 8.76 -2.47
C ARG A 245 0.41 8.81 -1.02
N PHE A 246 1.43 8.03 -0.67
CA PHE A 246 2.18 8.13 0.57
C PHE A 246 3.57 8.70 0.28
N ASP A 247 4.13 9.37 1.27
CA ASP A 247 5.46 9.96 1.19
C ASP A 247 6.54 9.02 1.72
N GLY A 248 6.14 7.98 2.45
CA GLY A 248 7.02 6.95 2.96
C GLY A 248 6.26 5.73 3.48
N TYR A 249 7.00 4.65 3.66
CA TYR A 249 6.51 3.41 4.22
C TYR A 249 7.61 2.75 5.05
N TRP A 250 7.24 2.14 6.18
CA TRP A 250 8.10 1.24 6.94
C TRP A 250 7.30 0.10 7.53
N GLU A 251 7.86 -1.08 7.50
CA GLU A 251 7.33 -2.26 8.16
C GLU A 251 8.48 -3.19 8.54
N LYS A 252 8.27 -4.02 9.56
CA LYS A 252 9.24 -5.00 10.04
C LYS A 252 8.69 -6.40 9.83
N GLY A 253 9.55 -7.32 9.39
CA GLY A 253 9.16 -8.73 9.27
C GLY A 253 8.34 -9.10 8.03
N ILE A 254 8.22 -8.20 7.03
CA ILE A 254 7.62 -8.51 5.73
C ILE A 254 8.43 -9.56 4.97
N LYS A 255 7.76 -10.31 4.10
CA LYS A 255 8.35 -11.41 3.35
C LYS A 255 8.72 -10.98 1.94
N ILE A 256 9.44 -11.86 1.25
CA ILE A 256 9.87 -11.58 -0.13
C ILE A 256 8.68 -11.40 -1.08
N TRP A 257 7.59 -12.13 -0.89
CA TRP A 257 6.40 -12.02 -1.73
C TRP A 257 5.65 -10.69 -1.54
N ASP A 258 5.77 -10.05 -0.37
CA ASP A 258 5.19 -8.73 -0.10
C ASP A 258 5.91 -7.61 -0.88
N ILE A 259 7.20 -7.79 -1.21
CA ILE A 259 8.10 -6.70 -1.65
C ILE A 259 8.78 -6.92 -3.00
N ALA A 260 8.71 -8.11 -3.58
CA ALA A 260 9.46 -8.41 -4.80
C ALA A 260 8.88 -7.76 -6.05
N ALA A 261 7.57 -7.50 -6.08
CA ALA A 261 6.86 -6.86 -7.19
C ALA A 261 6.85 -5.31 -7.10
#